data_ffc7f460291e363491e30c82fc515bbd
#
_entry.id   ffc7f460291e363491e30c82fc515bbd
#
_cell.length_a   1.000
_cell.length_b   1.000
_cell.length_c   1.000
_cell.angle_alpha   90.00
_cell.angle_beta   90.00
_cell.angle_gamma   90.00
#
_symmetry.space_group_name_H-M   'P 1'
#
loop_
_entity.id
_entity.type
_entity.pdbx_description
1 polymer ?
#
loop_
_entity_poly.entity_id
_entity_poly.type
_entity_poly.pdbx_seq_one_letter_code
_entity_poly.pdbx_strand_id
1 'polypeptide(L)'
;MSEIESVSDEELTRIAKGMEEKKAEAVPQKPYMVFEAGEVVQESGLPGVKYDFNYGARVTVPQGEYRVKLIDRSACLTVYDAPASGVIVTSSKKYFVDFRIEVYEKDKLIFAHDLDLKGKKVLIKFPTGILGDILAWFPYAEEFRKKHQCELYCAVAEDMAELFKAGYPNIYYVKPEERPEGLYASYYLGIFFPCGDRMHQPSDFRVRGLHKNAAMILGLDEGSEPKDISIKLLPKEKTRKIKEPYVCIAAQSSSQAKYWNNGAGGLNVVKHLKEKGYRVLCIDRENVYGMNSRFNIIPYGAEDFTGKLPLQERIDLLYHADFFIGLSSGLSWVANGVGIPVIMISGFTLPLNEFPTPYRVINYHVCNGCWNDTQVVFDHKDFEWCPRLKGTERQFECSRYITPEAVNKVIDRLMEDYGLDPKQNKKMKKDGKSR
;
A
#
# COMPACT_ATOMS: atom_id res chain seq x y z
N MET A 1 15.12 21.39 45.18
CA MET A 1 16.15 21.35 44.12
C MET A 1 16.69 19.93 44.15
N SER A 2 16.21 19.04 43.26
CA SER A 2 16.69 17.67 43.13
C SER A 2 17.92 17.70 42.22
N GLU A 3 19.02 17.14 42.74
CA GLU A 3 20.25 16.95 41.98
C GLU A 3 19.95 16.14 40.69
N ILE A 4 20.32 16.69 39.55
CA ILE A 4 20.37 15.96 38.31
C ILE A 4 21.69 15.20 38.33
N GLU A 5 21.63 13.88 38.56
CA GLU A 5 22.82 13.00 38.41
C GLU A 5 23.30 13.09 36.96
N SER A 6 24.49 13.57 36.75
CA SER A 6 25.12 13.60 35.43
C SER A 6 25.55 12.17 35.06
N VAL A 7 25.00 11.67 33.96
CA VAL A 7 25.41 10.40 33.35
C VAL A 7 26.88 10.52 32.93
N SER A 8 27.72 9.58 33.35
CA SER A 8 29.17 9.60 33.06
C SER A 8 29.45 9.34 31.58
N ASP A 9 30.56 9.87 31.06
CA ASP A 9 31.02 9.64 29.69
C ASP A 9 31.26 8.14 29.39
N GLU A 10 31.60 7.34 30.41
CA GLU A 10 31.72 5.89 30.27
C GLU A 10 30.34 5.21 30.06
N GLU A 11 29.32 5.69 30.69
CA GLU A 11 27.97 5.19 30.59
C GLU A 11 27.33 5.57 29.24
N LEU A 12 27.59 6.79 28.75
CA LEU A 12 27.24 7.23 27.39
C LEU A 12 27.96 6.40 26.33
N THR A 13 29.24 6.09 26.54
CA THR A 13 30.03 5.25 25.63
C THR A 13 29.51 3.81 25.60
N ARG A 14 29.06 3.28 26.74
CA ARG A 14 28.46 1.94 26.86
C ARG A 14 27.09 1.86 26.17
N ILE A 15 26.28 2.90 26.30
CA ILE A 15 25.01 3.03 25.61
C ILE A 15 25.23 3.12 24.09
N ALA A 16 26.19 3.92 23.64
CA ALA A 16 26.54 4.07 22.22
C ALA A 16 27.00 2.75 21.59
N LYS A 17 27.93 2.00 22.29
CA LYS A 17 28.35 0.68 21.84
C LYS A 17 27.22 -0.34 21.80
N GLY A 18 26.34 -0.37 22.78
CA GLY A 18 25.14 -1.23 22.77
C GLY A 18 24.13 -0.89 21.68
N MET A 19 24.10 0.37 21.21
CA MET A 19 23.30 0.79 20.04
C MET A 19 23.97 0.41 18.71
N GLU A 20 25.31 0.40 18.63
CA GLU A 20 26.06 -0.07 17.46
C GLU A 20 25.99 -1.59 17.32
N GLU A 21 26.11 -2.35 18.41
CA GLU A 21 25.93 -3.82 18.40
C GLU A 21 24.50 -4.23 18.01
N LYS A 22 23.48 -3.49 18.45
CA LYS A 22 22.09 -3.72 17.99
C LYS A 22 21.85 -3.36 16.53
N LYS A 23 22.62 -2.44 15.95
CA LYS A 23 22.59 -2.16 14.50
C LYS A 23 23.24 -3.25 13.66
N ALA A 24 24.20 -3.99 14.21
CA ALA A 24 24.92 -5.05 13.48
C ALA A 24 24.13 -6.38 13.37
N GLU A 25 23.09 -6.58 14.15
CA GLU A 25 22.23 -7.78 14.09
C GLU A 25 20.92 -7.59 13.31
N ALA A 26 20.85 -6.66 12.39
CA ALA A 26 19.75 -6.62 11.41
C ALA A 26 19.91 -7.86 10.51
N VAL A 27 19.26 -8.96 10.88
CA VAL A 27 19.13 -10.17 10.05
C VAL A 27 18.64 -9.71 8.67
N PRO A 28 19.39 -9.99 7.58
CA PRO A 28 18.94 -9.62 6.26
C PRO A 28 17.58 -10.28 6.04
N GLN A 29 16.51 -9.48 5.98
CA GLN A 29 15.21 -9.98 5.58
C GLN A 29 15.40 -10.52 4.17
N LYS A 30 15.15 -11.82 3.97
CA LYS A 30 15.10 -12.38 2.62
C LYS A 30 14.19 -11.46 1.80
N PRO A 31 14.63 -11.00 0.63
CA PRO A 31 13.77 -10.18 -0.21
C PRO A 31 12.46 -10.95 -0.40
N TYR A 32 11.34 -10.31 -0.15
CA TYR A 32 9.99 -10.90 -0.28
C TYR A 32 9.75 -11.46 -1.67
N MET A 33 10.69 -11.23 -2.61
CA MET A 33 10.56 -11.70 -3.99
C MET A 33 11.89 -11.84 -4.70
N VAL A 34 11.97 -12.91 -5.46
CA VAL A 34 12.99 -13.12 -6.46
C VAL A 34 12.48 -12.53 -7.77
N PHE A 35 13.21 -11.54 -8.30
CA PHE A 35 12.93 -10.95 -9.61
C PHE A 35 13.62 -11.82 -10.67
N GLU A 36 12.85 -12.65 -11.33
CA GLU A 36 13.34 -13.37 -12.51
C GLU A 36 12.98 -12.59 -13.76
N ALA A 37 13.96 -11.89 -14.30
CA ALA A 37 13.78 -11.12 -15.53
C ALA A 37 13.68 -12.05 -16.77
N GLY A 38 14.07 -13.30 -16.65
CA GLY A 38 14.14 -14.25 -17.76
C GLY A 38 15.18 -13.87 -18.82
N GLU A 39 15.14 -14.51 -19.98
CA GLU A 39 16.00 -14.16 -21.11
C GLU A 39 15.68 -12.76 -21.66
N VAL A 40 16.67 -12.13 -22.31
CA VAL A 40 16.47 -10.89 -23.06
C VAL A 40 15.83 -11.22 -24.40
N VAL A 41 14.67 -10.64 -24.70
CA VAL A 41 13.77 -11.21 -25.72
C VAL A 41 13.59 -10.38 -26.99
N GLN A 42 13.90 -9.09 -26.99
CA GLN A 42 13.71 -8.23 -28.16
C GLN A 42 14.93 -8.28 -29.08
N GLU A 43 14.71 -8.54 -30.36
CA GLU A 43 15.78 -8.56 -31.36
C GLU A 43 16.14 -7.13 -31.80
N SER A 44 17.43 -6.81 -31.82
CA SER A 44 17.92 -5.50 -32.29
C SER A 44 18.07 -5.41 -33.81
N GLY A 45 18.00 -6.55 -34.50
CA GLY A 45 18.38 -6.68 -35.90
C GLY A 45 19.88 -6.89 -36.12
N LEU A 46 20.70 -6.86 -35.06
CA LEU A 46 22.13 -7.17 -35.10
C LEU A 46 22.40 -8.55 -34.50
N PRO A 47 23.27 -9.38 -35.11
CA PRO A 47 23.57 -10.71 -34.59
C PRO A 47 24.06 -10.68 -33.12
N GLY A 48 23.37 -11.41 -32.25
CA GLY A 48 23.75 -11.56 -30.85
C GLY A 48 23.47 -10.33 -29.95
N VAL A 49 22.93 -9.25 -30.49
CA VAL A 49 22.51 -8.08 -29.71
C VAL A 49 21.00 -8.15 -29.51
N LYS A 50 20.57 -8.36 -28.26
CA LYS A 50 19.16 -8.35 -27.86
C LYS A 50 18.96 -7.35 -26.73
N TYR A 51 17.76 -6.83 -26.58
CA TYR A 51 17.44 -5.86 -25.54
C TYR A 51 16.03 -6.05 -24.98
N ASP A 52 15.76 -5.51 -23.85
CA ASP A 52 14.43 -5.28 -23.28
C ASP A 52 14.48 -4.36 -22.04
N PHE A 53 13.32 -4.11 -21.45
CA PHE A 53 13.18 -3.28 -20.25
C PHE A 53 12.54 -4.07 -19.09
N ASN A 54 12.82 -5.38 -19.01
CA ASN A 54 12.32 -6.22 -17.94
C ASN A 54 13.13 -6.01 -16.66
N TYR A 55 12.51 -5.35 -15.66
CA TYR A 55 13.16 -4.89 -14.42
C TYR A 55 14.37 -4.01 -14.68
N GLY A 56 14.15 -2.92 -15.42
CA GLY A 56 15.16 -1.99 -15.88
C GLY A 56 15.68 -2.30 -17.28
N ALA A 57 16.53 -1.39 -17.83
CA ALA A 57 17.10 -1.60 -19.15
C ALA A 57 18.08 -2.76 -19.15
N ARG A 58 17.98 -3.65 -20.15
CA ARG A 58 18.85 -4.80 -20.34
C ARG A 58 19.27 -4.90 -21.82
N VAL A 59 20.52 -5.24 -22.05
CA VAL A 59 21.05 -5.51 -23.39
C VAL A 59 22.10 -6.61 -23.35
N THR A 60 22.01 -7.59 -24.26
CA THR A 60 23.06 -8.58 -24.51
C THR A 60 24.01 -8.05 -25.58
N VAL A 61 25.28 -8.35 -25.44
CA VAL A 61 26.27 -8.19 -26.50
C VAL A 61 27.07 -9.48 -26.67
N PRO A 62 27.41 -9.88 -27.91
CA PRO A 62 28.23 -11.07 -28.14
C PRO A 62 29.69 -10.85 -27.70
N GLN A 63 30.53 -11.87 -27.84
CA GLN A 63 31.98 -11.72 -27.65
C GLN A 63 32.54 -10.72 -28.66
N GLY A 64 33.33 -9.74 -28.18
CA GLY A 64 33.91 -8.69 -29.03
C GLY A 64 34.25 -7.43 -28.26
N GLU A 65 34.66 -6.39 -28.96
CA GLU A 65 34.99 -5.08 -28.40
C GLU A 65 33.76 -4.16 -28.46
N TYR A 66 32.87 -4.31 -27.50
CA TYR A 66 31.68 -3.48 -27.39
C TYR A 66 31.77 -2.53 -26.19
N ARG A 67 31.01 -1.44 -26.26
CA ARG A 67 30.75 -0.51 -25.17
C ARG A 67 29.26 -0.27 -25.10
N VAL A 68 28.69 -0.34 -23.90
CA VAL A 68 27.26 -0.14 -23.67
C VAL A 68 27.06 1.12 -22.85
N LYS A 69 26.10 1.95 -23.28
CA LYS A 69 25.61 3.09 -22.50
C LYS A 69 24.13 2.90 -22.20
N LEU A 70 23.76 3.18 -20.96
CA LEU A 70 22.37 3.33 -20.52
C LEU A 70 22.17 4.79 -20.09
N ILE A 71 21.19 5.45 -20.68
CA ILE A 71 20.95 6.88 -20.49
C ILE A 71 19.52 7.04 -19.96
N ASP A 72 19.37 7.82 -18.89
CA ASP A 72 18.09 8.35 -18.43
C ASP A 72 17.80 9.62 -19.23
N ARG A 73 16.89 9.55 -20.20
CA ARG A 73 16.61 10.67 -21.11
C ARG A 73 15.94 11.84 -20.40
N SER A 74 15.05 11.54 -19.46
CA SER A 74 14.33 12.58 -18.69
C SER A 74 15.26 13.41 -17.82
N ALA A 75 16.29 12.77 -17.25
CA ALA A 75 17.30 13.43 -16.44
C ALA A 75 18.51 13.91 -17.24
N CYS A 76 18.60 13.58 -18.54
CA CYS A 76 19.77 13.80 -19.39
C CYS A 76 21.07 13.23 -18.76
N LEU A 77 20.98 12.06 -18.14
CA LEU A 77 22.06 11.47 -17.35
C LEU A 77 22.47 10.10 -17.91
N THR A 78 23.75 9.91 -18.17
CA THR A 78 24.31 8.58 -18.42
C THR A 78 24.44 7.83 -17.09
N VAL A 79 23.65 6.76 -16.92
CA VAL A 79 23.62 5.97 -15.68
C VAL A 79 24.55 4.75 -15.72
N TYR A 80 24.99 4.38 -16.92
CA TYR A 80 25.98 3.33 -17.14
C TYR A 80 26.74 3.62 -18.44
N ASP A 81 28.06 3.44 -18.43
CA ASP A 81 28.93 3.57 -19.60
C ASP A 81 30.19 2.73 -19.37
N ALA A 82 30.31 1.56 -20.00
CA ALA A 82 31.46 0.69 -19.82
C ALA A 82 31.65 -0.27 -21.00
N PRO A 83 32.88 -0.81 -21.20
CA PRO A 83 33.14 -1.93 -22.09
C PRO A 83 32.32 -3.18 -21.71
N ALA A 84 31.91 -3.97 -22.71
CA ALA A 84 31.13 -5.18 -22.54
C ALA A 84 31.53 -6.22 -23.60
N SER A 85 31.61 -7.49 -23.25
CA SER A 85 31.94 -8.59 -24.15
C SER A 85 31.30 -9.89 -23.66
N GLY A 86 30.40 -10.47 -24.44
CA GLY A 86 29.74 -11.73 -24.12
C GLY A 86 28.88 -11.73 -22.85
N VAL A 87 28.25 -10.61 -22.53
CA VAL A 87 27.52 -10.39 -21.28
C VAL A 87 26.14 -9.76 -21.49
N ILE A 88 25.32 -9.86 -20.48
CA ILE A 88 24.09 -9.06 -20.34
C ILE A 88 24.41 -7.87 -19.44
N VAL A 89 24.32 -6.66 -19.99
CA VAL A 89 24.37 -5.43 -19.22
C VAL A 89 22.96 -5.10 -18.73
N THR A 90 22.81 -4.79 -17.45
CA THR A 90 21.51 -4.44 -16.84
C THR A 90 21.64 -3.19 -15.98
N SER A 91 20.64 -2.31 -16.06
CA SER A 91 20.62 -1.11 -15.21
C SER A 91 20.47 -1.48 -13.73
N SER A 92 21.02 -0.67 -12.84
CA SER A 92 20.79 -0.78 -11.40
C SER A 92 19.36 -0.38 -11.01
N LYS A 93 18.77 0.62 -11.69
CA LYS A 93 17.38 1.05 -11.45
C LYS A 93 16.40 0.04 -12.04
N LYS A 94 15.51 -0.51 -11.21
CA LYS A 94 14.52 -1.56 -11.55
C LYS A 94 13.08 -1.03 -11.66
N TYR A 95 12.88 0.25 -11.42
CA TYR A 95 11.63 1.00 -11.59
C TYR A 95 11.62 1.72 -12.94
N PHE A 96 10.52 2.35 -13.27
CA PHE A 96 10.40 3.11 -14.53
C PHE A 96 11.42 4.23 -14.60
N VAL A 97 12.18 4.23 -15.68
CA VAL A 97 13.08 5.30 -16.11
C VAL A 97 12.96 5.38 -17.64
N ASP A 98 12.92 6.57 -18.17
CA ASP A 98 12.88 6.79 -19.62
C ASP A 98 14.25 6.50 -20.24
N PHE A 99 14.54 5.20 -20.38
CA PHE A 99 15.83 4.71 -20.81
C PHE A 99 16.07 4.86 -22.31
N ARG A 100 17.31 5.20 -22.66
CA ARG A 100 17.93 4.94 -23.95
C ARG A 100 19.06 3.93 -23.76
N ILE A 101 19.10 2.91 -24.61
CA ILE A 101 20.18 1.93 -24.72
C ILE A 101 21.01 2.29 -25.94
N GLU A 102 22.33 2.37 -25.80
CA GLU A 102 23.28 2.52 -26.92
C GLU A 102 24.35 1.45 -26.84
N VAL A 103 24.63 0.81 -27.99
CA VAL A 103 25.72 -0.15 -28.13
C VAL A 103 26.69 0.38 -29.19
N TYR A 104 27.95 0.38 -28.83
CA TYR A 104 29.06 0.77 -29.70
C TYR A 104 29.97 -0.41 -29.97
N GLU A 105 30.47 -0.53 -31.18
CA GLU A 105 31.55 -1.44 -31.57
C GLU A 105 32.74 -0.61 -32.05
N LYS A 106 33.89 -0.75 -31.37
CA LYS A 106 35.10 0.07 -31.67
C LYS A 106 34.78 1.57 -31.80
N ASP A 107 34.11 2.14 -30.85
CA ASP A 107 33.67 3.54 -30.78
C ASP A 107 32.60 3.98 -31.80
N LYS A 108 32.16 3.10 -32.72
CA LYS A 108 31.07 3.38 -33.64
C LYS A 108 29.73 2.97 -33.01
N LEU A 109 28.78 3.89 -32.96
CA LEU A 109 27.41 3.57 -32.57
C LEU A 109 26.80 2.61 -33.60
N ILE A 110 26.45 1.38 -33.17
CA ILE A 110 25.85 0.35 -34.02
C ILE A 110 24.39 0.12 -33.71
N PHE A 111 23.95 0.39 -32.48
CA PHE A 111 22.57 0.25 -32.05
C PHE A 111 22.18 1.35 -31.06
N ALA A 112 20.99 1.89 -31.24
CA ALA A 112 20.36 2.80 -30.27
C ALA A 112 18.87 2.51 -30.21
N HIS A 113 18.32 2.48 -28.99
CA HIS A 113 16.89 2.25 -28.79
C HIS A 113 16.38 3.03 -27.58
N ASP A 114 15.32 3.79 -27.79
CA ASP A 114 14.60 4.52 -26.76
C ASP A 114 13.46 3.69 -26.21
N LEU A 115 13.21 3.74 -24.90
CA LEU A 115 12.03 3.14 -24.30
C LEU A 115 10.77 3.73 -24.94
N ASP A 116 9.99 2.87 -25.60
CA ASP A 116 8.66 3.22 -26.10
C ASP A 116 7.70 2.07 -25.78
N LEU A 117 6.76 2.33 -24.89
CA LEU A 117 5.81 1.32 -24.40
C LEU A 117 4.52 1.23 -25.23
N LYS A 118 4.33 2.15 -26.20
CA LYS A 118 3.09 2.20 -26.97
C LYS A 118 2.87 0.90 -27.76
N GLY A 119 1.72 0.25 -27.51
CA GLY A 119 1.37 -1.02 -28.13
C GLY A 119 2.27 -2.20 -27.74
N LYS A 120 3.15 -2.06 -26.75
CA LYS A 120 4.04 -3.11 -26.26
C LYS A 120 3.42 -3.88 -25.10
N LYS A 121 3.78 -5.16 -24.97
CA LYS A 121 3.42 -5.98 -23.82
C LYS A 121 4.23 -5.58 -22.61
N VAL A 122 3.53 -5.15 -21.56
CA VAL A 122 4.14 -4.74 -20.29
C VAL A 122 3.52 -5.54 -19.15
N LEU A 123 4.33 -6.02 -18.23
CA LEU A 123 3.90 -6.72 -17.03
C LEU A 123 4.12 -5.83 -15.79
N ILE A 124 3.06 -5.62 -15.00
CA ILE A 124 3.19 -5.12 -13.63
C ILE A 124 2.89 -6.26 -12.68
N LYS A 125 3.85 -6.57 -11.81
CA LYS A 125 3.74 -7.64 -10.83
C LYS A 125 3.45 -7.08 -9.44
N PHE A 126 2.47 -7.68 -8.77
CA PHE A 126 2.06 -7.35 -7.40
C PHE A 126 2.47 -8.47 -6.44
N PRO A 127 2.74 -8.16 -5.17
CA PRO A 127 2.94 -9.18 -4.15
C PRO A 127 1.62 -9.89 -3.82
N THR A 128 1.73 -11.02 -3.12
CA THR A 128 0.56 -11.79 -2.66
C THR A 128 0.32 -11.60 -1.17
N GLY A 129 -0.93 -11.72 -0.73
CA GLY A 129 -1.30 -11.77 0.69
C GLY A 129 -1.37 -10.44 1.44
N ILE A 130 -1.24 -9.30 0.76
CA ILE A 130 -1.27 -7.94 1.35
C ILE A 130 -2.38 -7.09 0.72
N LEU A 131 -3.62 -7.31 1.17
CA LEU A 131 -4.82 -6.69 0.59
C LEU A 131 -4.73 -5.16 0.47
N GLY A 132 -4.38 -4.47 1.56
CA GLY A 132 -4.36 -2.99 1.57
C GLY A 132 -3.39 -2.40 0.57
N ASP A 133 -2.21 -2.99 0.45
CA ASP A 133 -1.15 -2.52 -0.43
C ASP A 133 -1.53 -2.70 -1.90
N ILE A 134 -2.09 -3.87 -2.26
CA ILE A 134 -2.56 -4.12 -3.63
C ILE A 134 -3.67 -3.14 -4.01
N LEU A 135 -4.64 -2.91 -3.12
CA LEU A 135 -5.73 -1.94 -3.36
C LEU A 135 -5.20 -0.50 -3.51
N ALA A 136 -4.16 -0.16 -2.75
CA ALA A 136 -3.51 1.16 -2.84
C ALA A 136 -2.78 1.36 -4.17
N TRP A 137 -2.16 0.31 -4.71
CA TRP A 137 -1.27 0.39 -5.89
C TRP A 137 -1.96 0.15 -7.22
N PHE A 138 -3.00 -0.67 -7.25
CA PHE A 138 -3.62 -1.13 -8.50
C PHE A 138 -4.14 0.01 -9.39
N PRO A 139 -4.74 1.11 -8.87
CA PRO A 139 -5.17 2.23 -9.70
C PRO A 139 -4.06 2.84 -10.55
N TYR A 140 -2.84 2.84 -10.04
CA TYR A 140 -1.68 3.40 -10.76
C TYR A 140 -1.22 2.51 -11.93
N ALA A 141 -1.52 1.20 -11.90
CA ALA A 141 -1.30 0.35 -13.06
C ALA A 141 -2.21 0.74 -14.23
N GLU A 142 -3.46 1.07 -13.98
CA GLU A 142 -4.37 1.58 -15.02
C GLU A 142 -3.95 2.96 -15.55
N GLU A 143 -3.51 3.86 -14.68
CA GLU A 143 -2.98 5.16 -15.12
C GLU A 143 -1.71 5.00 -15.96
N PHE A 144 -0.83 4.07 -15.59
CA PHE A 144 0.33 3.69 -16.38
C PHE A 144 -0.07 3.19 -17.78
N ARG A 145 -1.05 2.28 -17.85
CA ARG A 145 -1.58 1.77 -19.11
C ARG A 145 -2.12 2.89 -20.00
N LYS A 146 -2.91 3.81 -19.44
CA LYS A 146 -3.48 4.96 -20.16
C LYS A 146 -2.39 5.91 -20.66
N LYS A 147 -1.43 6.26 -19.80
CA LYS A 147 -0.32 7.17 -20.14
C LYS A 147 0.51 6.62 -21.29
N HIS A 148 0.89 5.35 -21.22
CA HIS A 148 1.79 4.73 -22.19
C HIS A 148 1.09 4.01 -23.34
N GLN A 149 -0.24 3.86 -23.31
CA GLN A 149 -1.02 3.14 -24.33
C GLN A 149 -0.47 1.73 -24.59
N CYS A 150 0.01 1.05 -23.56
CA CYS A 150 0.59 -0.29 -23.63
C CYS A 150 -0.47 -1.38 -23.48
N GLU A 151 -0.13 -2.60 -23.91
CA GLU A 151 -0.85 -3.84 -23.63
C GLU A 151 -0.41 -4.31 -22.24
N LEU A 152 -1.22 -3.96 -21.21
CA LEU A 152 -0.84 -4.17 -19.82
C LEU A 152 -1.34 -5.50 -19.27
N TYR A 153 -0.41 -6.28 -18.76
CA TYR A 153 -0.63 -7.49 -17.96
C TYR A 153 -0.38 -7.16 -16.47
N CYS A 154 -1.29 -7.57 -15.59
CA CYS A 154 -1.11 -7.48 -14.15
C CYS A 154 -1.06 -8.88 -13.53
N ALA A 155 0.07 -9.22 -12.91
CA ALA A 155 0.22 -10.46 -12.16
C ALA A 155 -0.29 -10.27 -10.74
N VAL A 156 -1.48 -10.81 -10.45
CA VAL A 156 -2.17 -10.73 -9.15
C VAL A 156 -2.82 -12.06 -8.81
N ALA A 157 -3.12 -12.29 -7.53
CA ALA A 157 -3.88 -13.46 -7.11
C ALA A 157 -5.28 -13.48 -7.75
N GLU A 158 -5.82 -14.68 -8.01
CA GLU A 158 -7.05 -14.86 -8.78
C GLU A 158 -8.27 -14.17 -8.13
N ASP A 159 -8.38 -14.24 -6.80
CA ASP A 159 -9.43 -13.56 -6.05
C ASP A 159 -9.37 -12.03 -6.19
N MET A 160 -8.18 -11.46 -6.28
CA MET A 160 -7.98 -10.03 -6.54
C MET A 160 -8.31 -9.68 -7.99
N ALA A 161 -7.92 -10.50 -8.95
CA ALA A 161 -8.25 -10.31 -10.35
C ALA A 161 -9.79 -10.25 -10.56
N GLU A 162 -10.53 -11.14 -9.91
CA GLU A 162 -12.00 -11.17 -9.98
C GLU A 162 -12.67 -9.88 -9.45
N LEU A 163 -12.07 -9.23 -8.46
CA LEU A 163 -12.56 -7.95 -7.94
C LEU A 163 -12.29 -6.79 -8.89
N PHE A 164 -11.18 -6.86 -9.64
CA PHE A 164 -10.71 -5.74 -10.46
C PHE A 164 -11.28 -5.75 -11.87
N LYS A 165 -11.59 -6.91 -12.44
CA LYS A 165 -12.04 -7.07 -13.83
C LYS A 165 -13.17 -6.11 -14.21
N ALA A 166 -14.16 -5.92 -13.35
CA ALA A 166 -15.30 -5.06 -13.64
C ALA A 166 -14.94 -3.56 -13.65
N GLY A 167 -14.04 -3.13 -12.78
CA GLY A 167 -13.57 -1.74 -12.69
C GLY A 167 -12.50 -1.39 -13.72
N TYR A 168 -11.73 -2.40 -14.19
CA TYR A 168 -10.55 -2.26 -15.04
C TYR A 168 -10.55 -3.29 -16.19
N PRO A 169 -11.51 -3.21 -17.12
CA PRO A 169 -11.71 -4.24 -18.14
C PRO A 169 -10.63 -4.28 -19.24
N ASN A 170 -9.74 -3.27 -19.30
CA ASN A 170 -8.71 -3.16 -20.33
C ASN A 170 -7.33 -3.68 -19.87
N ILE A 171 -7.27 -4.36 -18.72
CA ILE A 171 -6.07 -4.98 -18.17
C ILE A 171 -6.17 -6.50 -18.37
N TYR A 172 -5.09 -7.13 -18.80
CA TYR A 172 -4.96 -8.58 -18.84
C TYR A 172 -4.46 -9.09 -17.49
N TYR A 173 -5.20 -10.03 -16.90
CA TYR A 173 -4.87 -10.59 -15.59
C TYR A 173 -4.20 -11.93 -15.76
N VAL A 174 -3.04 -12.10 -15.11
CA VAL A 174 -2.27 -13.36 -15.10
C VAL A 174 -1.97 -13.74 -13.65
N LYS A 175 -1.69 -15.04 -13.43
CA LYS A 175 -1.32 -15.51 -12.09
C LYS A 175 0.03 -14.95 -11.66
N PRO A 176 0.33 -14.87 -10.35
CA PRO A 176 1.58 -14.29 -9.84
C PRO A 176 2.85 -14.96 -10.38
N GLU A 177 2.79 -16.26 -10.69
CA GLU A 177 3.88 -17.04 -11.26
C GLU A 177 3.97 -16.99 -12.80
N GLU A 178 2.90 -16.55 -13.46
CA GLU A 178 2.85 -16.50 -14.92
C GLU A 178 3.63 -15.31 -15.47
N ARG A 179 4.26 -15.54 -16.62
CA ARG A 179 4.96 -14.54 -17.39
C ARG A 179 4.56 -14.62 -18.85
N PRO A 180 3.84 -13.64 -19.39
CA PRO A 180 3.51 -13.61 -20.83
C PRO A 180 4.75 -13.63 -21.70
N GLU A 181 4.66 -14.31 -22.85
CA GLU A 181 5.73 -14.32 -23.83
C GLU A 181 5.88 -12.98 -24.54
N GLY A 182 7.13 -12.66 -24.92
CA GLY A 182 7.45 -11.46 -25.68
C GLY A 182 7.32 -10.15 -24.89
N LEU A 183 7.43 -10.19 -23.56
CA LEU A 183 7.39 -8.99 -22.73
C LEU A 183 8.49 -8.02 -23.12
N TYR A 184 8.09 -6.79 -23.44
CA TYR A 184 8.99 -5.68 -23.72
C TYR A 184 9.52 -5.01 -22.46
N ALA A 185 8.66 -4.84 -21.44
CA ALA A 185 9.02 -4.28 -20.15
C ALA A 185 8.27 -4.95 -19.00
N SER A 186 8.87 -4.94 -17.81
CA SER A 186 8.18 -5.37 -16.60
C SER A 186 8.61 -4.55 -15.38
N TYR A 187 7.66 -4.32 -14.49
CA TYR A 187 7.83 -3.56 -13.24
C TYR A 187 7.28 -4.35 -12.08
N TYR A 188 7.82 -4.10 -10.92
CA TYR A 188 7.36 -4.70 -9.69
C TYR A 188 6.93 -3.62 -8.70
N LEU A 189 5.69 -3.71 -8.20
CA LEU A 189 5.20 -2.86 -7.13
C LEU A 189 5.39 -3.54 -5.80
N GLY A 190 5.98 -2.85 -4.83
CA GLY A 190 6.28 -3.41 -3.53
C GLY A 190 6.77 -2.38 -2.53
N ILE A 191 6.93 -2.85 -1.30
CA ILE A 191 7.60 -2.13 -0.22
C ILE A 191 9.00 -2.71 -0.12
N PHE A 192 10.00 -1.87 -0.31
CA PHE A 192 11.39 -2.28 -0.32
C PHE A 192 12.11 -1.81 0.94
N PHE A 193 12.51 -2.77 1.78
CA PHE A 193 13.42 -2.61 2.89
C PHE A 193 14.76 -3.27 2.54
N PRO A 194 15.90 -2.83 3.09
CA PRO A 194 16.10 -1.78 4.08
C PRO A 194 16.03 -0.37 3.49
N CYS A 195 16.05 0.60 4.40
CA CYS A 195 16.17 2.02 4.09
C CYS A 195 17.29 2.27 3.10
N GLY A 196 17.03 3.08 2.07
CA GLY A 196 18.04 3.41 1.05
C GLY A 196 18.06 2.48 -0.15
N ASP A 197 17.17 1.49 -0.26
CA ASP A 197 16.99 0.79 -1.53
C ASP A 197 16.58 1.80 -2.62
N ARG A 198 17.55 2.10 -3.49
CA ARG A 198 17.38 2.97 -4.65
C ARG A 198 17.38 2.19 -5.96
N MET A 199 17.44 0.86 -5.88
CA MET A 199 17.35 -0.02 -7.04
C MET A 199 15.89 -0.27 -7.45
N HIS A 200 15.01 -0.50 -6.47
CA HIS A 200 13.64 -0.91 -6.70
C HIS A 200 12.61 0.20 -6.53
N GLN A 201 12.99 1.28 -5.85
CA GLN A 201 12.13 2.44 -5.61
C GLN A 201 12.92 3.75 -5.70
N PRO A 202 12.37 4.81 -6.31
CA PRO A 202 13.08 6.09 -6.42
C PRO A 202 13.12 6.86 -5.10
N SER A 203 12.19 6.61 -4.19
CA SER A 203 12.07 7.26 -2.88
C SER A 203 11.68 6.26 -1.80
N ASP A 204 11.87 6.63 -0.54
CA ASP A 204 11.39 5.82 0.58
C ASP A 204 9.86 5.97 0.70
N PHE A 205 9.13 4.84 0.63
CA PHE A 205 7.67 4.81 0.73
C PHE A 205 7.15 5.42 2.05
N ARG A 206 7.94 5.41 3.13
CA ARG A 206 7.55 5.93 4.43
C ARG A 206 7.36 7.45 4.43
N VAL A 207 8.10 8.16 3.58
CA VAL A 207 7.99 9.62 3.47
C VAL A 207 7.07 10.07 2.32
N ARG A 208 6.61 9.13 1.48
CA ARG A 208 5.74 9.42 0.32
C ARG A 208 4.33 8.89 0.47
N GLY A 209 4.14 7.93 1.37
CA GLY A 209 2.90 7.21 1.51
C GLY A 209 2.82 5.96 0.63
N LEU A 210 1.97 5.03 1.06
CA LEU A 210 1.91 3.70 0.48
C LEU A 210 1.51 3.73 -1.00
N HIS A 211 0.43 4.43 -1.30
CA HIS A 211 -0.17 4.47 -2.64
C HIS A 211 0.69 5.28 -3.63
N LYS A 212 1.24 6.42 -3.21
CA LYS A 212 2.06 7.28 -4.06
C LYS A 212 3.41 6.65 -4.42
N ASN A 213 3.91 5.72 -3.60
CA ASN A 213 5.10 4.96 -3.94
C ASN A 213 4.93 4.17 -5.23
N ALA A 214 3.74 3.61 -5.49
CA ALA A 214 3.44 2.93 -6.76
C ALA A 214 3.53 3.88 -7.96
N ALA A 215 2.99 5.10 -7.82
CA ALA A 215 3.09 6.11 -8.86
C ALA A 215 4.55 6.43 -9.20
N MET A 216 5.40 6.57 -8.18
CA MET A 216 6.82 6.87 -8.36
C MET A 216 7.59 5.70 -8.99
N ILE A 217 7.30 4.45 -8.57
CA ILE A 217 7.89 3.25 -9.20
C ILE A 217 7.52 3.16 -10.68
N LEU A 218 6.32 3.62 -11.05
CA LEU A 218 5.81 3.61 -12.42
C LEU A 218 6.07 4.91 -13.20
N GLY A 219 6.81 5.88 -12.66
CA GLY A 219 7.12 7.14 -13.33
C GLY A 219 5.90 8.00 -13.65
N LEU A 220 4.91 8.01 -12.75
CA LEU A 220 3.67 8.78 -12.90
C LEU A 220 3.68 10.11 -12.12
N ASP A 221 4.78 10.44 -11.47
CA ASP A 221 4.95 11.65 -10.67
C ASP A 221 5.28 12.89 -11.52
N GLU A 222 5.82 12.72 -12.72
CA GLU A 222 6.18 13.80 -13.64
C GLU A 222 6.96 14.96 -12.98
N GLY A 223 7.80 14.61 -11.98
CA GLY A 223 8.57 15.59 -11.20
C GLY A 223 7.74 16.38 -10.18
N SER A 224 6.50 15.98 -9.92
CA SER A 224 5.59 16.59 -8.94
C SER A 224 5.03 15.55 -7.96
N GLU A 225 4.24 16.00 -6.99
CA GLU A 225 3.54 15.10 -6.08
C GLU A 225 2.50 14.27 -6.86
N PRO A 226 2.53 12.92 -6.80
CA PRO A 226 1.56 12.08 -7.49
C PRO A 226 0.13 12.36 -7.02
N LYS A 227 -0.82 12.26 -7.94
CA LYS A 227 -2.25 12.38 -7.62
C LYS A 227 -2.71 11.23 -6.74
N ASP A 228 -3.65 11.52 -5.83
CA ASP A 228 -4.37 10.49 -5.09
C ASP A 228 -5.41 9.85 -6.00
N ILE A 229 -5.32 8.54 -6.20
CA ILE A 229 -6.23 7.77 -7.04
C ILE A 229 -6.77 6.60 -6.21
N SER A 230 -8.08 6.58 -6.00
CA SER A 230 -8.74 5.48 -5.31
C SER A 230 -9.00 4.31 -6.23
N ILE A 231 -8.86 3.09 -5.70
CA ILE A 231 -9.28 1.86 -6.37
C ILE A 231 -10.79 1.92 -6.65
N LYS A 232 -11.23 1.37 -7.77
CA LYS A 232 -12.64 1.28 -8.12
C LYS A 232 -13.13 -0.15 -7.91
N LEU A 233 -13.91 -0.37 -6.86
CA LEU A 233 -14.52 -1.65 -6.53
C LEU A 233 -16.03 -1.58 -6.78
N LEU A 234 -16.55 -2.45 -7.62
CA LEU A 234 -17.95 -2.43 -8.02
C LEU A 234 -18.73 -3.53 -7.30
N PRO A 235 -19.92 -3.21 -6.75
CA PRO A 235 -20.81 -4.21 -6.21
C PRO A 235 -21.34 -5.13 -7.33
N LYS A 236 -21.44 -6.42 -7.04
CA LYS A 236 -22.19 -7.38 -7.88
C LYS A 236 -23.66 -7.40 -7.51
N GLU A 237 -23.97 -7.32 -6.22
CA GLU A 237 -25.34 -7.24 -5.71
C GLU A 237 -25.70 -5.77 -5.39
N LYS A 238 -26.62 -5.21 -6.16
CA LYS A 238 -27.10 -3.83 -6.00
C LYS A 238 -28.39 -3.74 -5.18
N THR A 239 -29.01 -4.86 -4.87
CA THR A 239 -30.23 -4.88 -4.05
C THR A 239 -29.89 -4.77 -2.59
N ARG A 240 -30.42 -3.75 -1.91
CA ARG A 240 -30.21 -3.55 -0.48
C ARG A 240 -30.94 -4.63 0.33
N LYS A 241 -30.20 -5.57 0.94
CA LYS A 241 -30.78 -6.65 1.76
C LYS A 241 -31.16 -6.19 3.17
N ILE A 242 -30.36 -5.30 3.77
CA ILE A 242 -30.63 -4.74 5.10
C ILE A 242 -31.38 -3.42 4.92
N LYS A 243 -32.64 -3.38 5.32
CA LYS A 243 -33.51 -2.21 5.10
C LYS A 243 -33.25 -1.05 6.06
N GLU A 244 -32.83 -1.35 7.27
CA GLU A 244 -32.49 -0.35 8.29
C GLU A 244 -31.20 0.38 7.92
N PRO A 245 -31.04 1.66 8.34
CA PRO A 245 -29.76 2.36 8.28
C PRO A 245 -28.70 1.60 9.05
N TYR A 246 -27.53 1.42 8.45
CA TYR A 246 -26.40 0.76 9.10
C TYR A 246 -25.07 1.35 8.69
N VAL A 247 -24.11 1.16 9.57
CA VAL A 247 -22.69 1.44 9.35
C VAL A 247 -21.90 0.17 9.52
N CYS A 248 -20.79 0.06 8.80
CA CYS A 248 -19.87 -1.05 8.97
C CYS A 248 -18.66 -0.60 9.79
N ILE A 249 -18.17 -1.48 10.66
CA ILE A 249 -16.93 -1.25 11.40
C ILE A 249 -15.96 -2.42 11.23
N ALA A 250 -14.65 -2.12 11.28
CA ALA A 250 -13.59 -3.11 11.36
C ALA A 250 -12.60 -2.70 12.46
N ALA A 251 -12.43 -3.60 13.42
CA ALA A 251 -11.66 -3.35 14.64
C ALA A 251 -10.35 -4.15 14.68
N GLN A 252 -10.07 -5.01 13.67
CA GLN A 252 -8.93 -5.92 13.66
C GLN A 252 -7.89 -5.56 12.59
N SER A 253 -6.64 -5.94 12.87
CA SER A 253 -5.51 -5.76 11.97
C SER A 253 -4.43 -6.82 12.23
N SER A 254 -3.43 -6.90 11.35
CA SER A 254 -2.31 -7.84 11.43
C SER A 254 -1.29 -7.57 12.55
N SER A 255 -1.38 -6.45 13.24
CA SER A 255 -0.50 -6.08 14.37
C SER A 255 -1.26 -5.26 15.38
N GLN A 256 -1.00 -5.49 16.67
CA GLN A 256 -1.62 -4.74 17.77
C GLN A 256 -1.32 -3.23 17.69
N ALA A 257 -0.21 -2.82 17.12
CA ALA A 257 0.12 -1.41 16.91
C ALA A 257 -0.92 -0.66 16.05
N LYS A 258 -1.63 -1.38 15.17
CA LYS A 258 -2.68 -0.82 14.31
C LYS A 258 -4.05 -0.74 14.97
N TYR A 259 -4.28 -1.50 16.06
CA TYR A 259 -5.56 -1.51 16.75
C TYR A 259 -5.84 -0.18 17.45
N TRP A 260 -7.12 0.11 17.61
CA TRP A 260 -7.55 1.15 18.53
C TRP A 260 -7.51 0.60 19.96
N ASN A 261 -6.39 0.83 20.66
CA ASN A 261 -6.09 0.24 21.97
C ASN A 261 -6.80 0.93 23.16
N ASN A 262 -7.83 1.76 22.92
CA ASN A 262 -8.67 2.34 23.97
C ASN A 262 -9.70 1.32 24.46
N GLY A 263 -9.59 0.89 25.69
CA GLY A 263 -10.43 -0.21 26.25
C GLY A 263 -11.94 0.03 26.22
N ALA A 264 -12.38 1.29 26.29
CA ALA A 264 -13.80 1.68 26.24
C ALA A 264 -14.22 2.18 24.84
N GLY A 265 -13.28 2.37 23.94
CA GLY A 265 -13.49 3.05 22.66
C GLY A 265 -14.58 2.40 21.82
N GLY A 266 -14.44 1.13 21.54
CA GLY A 266 -15.39 0.40 20.70
C GLY A 266 -16.80 0.38 21.27
N LEU A 267 -16.96 0.08 22.57
CA LEU A 267 -18.25 0.09 23.25
C LEU A 267 -18.95 1.46 23.15
N ASN A 268 -18.23 2.54 23.44
CA ASN A 268 -18.82 3.89 23.46
C ASN A 268 -19.20 4.36 22.05
N VAL A 269 -18.41 4.04 21.04
CA VAL A 269 -18.72 4.36 19.63
C VAL A 269 -19.95 3.57 19.16
N VAL A 270 -20.04 2.29 19.46
CA VAL A 270 -21.21 1.47 19.11
C VAL A 270 -22.47 2.00 19.79
N LYS A 271 -22.38 2.37 21.08
CA LYS A 271 -23.49 2.99 21.82
C LYS A 271 -23.95 4.29 21.14
N HIS A 272 -23.02 5.19 20.84
CA HIS A 272 -23.31 6.47 20.17
C HIS A 272 -24.04 6.26 18.83
N LEU A 273 -23.54 5.35 18.00
CA LEU A 273 -24.16 5.02 16.71
C LEU A 273 -25.57 4.46 16.85
N LYS A 274 -25.79 3.59 17.83
CA LYS A 274 -27.14 3.05 18.13
C LYS A 274 -28.10 4.14 18.62
N GLU A 275 -27.62 5.06 19.45
CA GLU A 275 -28.39 6.22 19.88
C GLU A 275 -28.76 7.15 18.70
N LYS A 276 -27.93 7.24 17.66
CA LYS A 276 -28.25 7.91 16.39
C LYS A 276 -29.27 7.15 15.55
N GLY A 277 -29.47 5.85 15.78
CA GLY A 277 -30.44 5.01 15.08
C GLY A 277 -29.85 4.01 14.09
N TYR A 278 -28.54 3.84 14.08
CA TYR A 278 -27.86 2.87 13.21
C TYR A 278 -27.85 1.45 13.80
N ARG A 279 -27.89 0.46 12.92
CA ARG A 279 -27.28 -0.84 13.16
C ARG A 279 -25.78 -0.72 12.95
N VAL A 280 -25.01 -1.42 13.76
CA VAL A 280 -23.54 -1.38 13.69
C VAL A 280 -23.03 -2.79 13.41
N LEU A 281 -22.52 -3.00 12.19
CA LEU A 281 -22.09 -4.30 11.68
C LEU A 281 -20.59 -4.41 11.74
N CYS A 282 -20.05 -5.34 12.53
CA CYS A 282 -18.61 -5.63 12.54
C CYS A 282 -18.30 -6.64 11.44
N ILE A 283 -17.47 -6.22 10.46
CA ILE A 283 -17.21 -6.97 9.23
C ILE A 283 -15.79 -7.53 9.14
N ASP A 284 -15.11 -7.65 10.25
CA ASP A 284 -13.78 -8.26 10.31
C ASP A 284 -13.78 -9.72 9.79
N ARG A 285 -12.60 -10.27 9.57
CA ARG A 285 -12.47 -11.66 9.12
C ARG A 285 -12.86 -12.67 10.20
N GLU A 286 -12.61 -12.34 11.47
CA GLU A 286 -12.84 -13.21 12.61
C GLU A 286 -13.47 -12.40 13.75
N ASN A 287 -14.27 -13.04 14.61
CA ASN A 287 -14.87 -12.35 15.76
C ASN A 287 -13.88 -12.20 16.92
N VAL A 288 -12.85 -13.04 16.97
CA VAL A 288 -11.72 -12.95 17.90
C VAL A 288 -10.42 -13.08 17.11
N TYR A 289 -9.50 -12.15 17.29
CA TYR A 289 -8.19 -12.21 16.66
C TYR A 289 -7.10 -11.70 17.60
N GLY A 290 -5.95 -12.35 17.57
CA GLY A 290 -4.78 -11.99 18.36
C GLY A 290 -3.69 -13.02 18.29
N MET A 291 -2.57 -12.74 18.95
CA MET A 291 -1.43 -13.65 19.08
C MET A 291 -0.89 -13.63 20.51
N ASN A 292 -0.26 -14.72 20.91
CA ASN A 292 0.32 -14.92 22.24
C ASN A 292 -0.75 -14.79 23.32
N SER A 293 -0.62 -13.85 24.23
CA SER A 293 -1.54 -13.61 25.34
C SER A 293 -2.54 -12.47 25.08
N ARG A 294 -2.50 -11.86 23.90
CA ARG A 294 -3.34 -10.70 23.56
C ARG A 294 -4.35 -11.05 22.47
N PHE A 295 -5.61 -11.06 22.87
CA PHE A 295 -6.74 -11.32 21.97
C PHE A 295 -7.68 -10.12 21.95
N ASN A 296 -8.17 -9.79 20.78
CA ASN A 296 -9.12 -8.71 20.55
C ASN A 296 -10.42 -9.31 20.04
N ILE A 297 -11.53 -8.89 20.63
CA ILE A 297 -12.89 -9.26 20.23
C ILE A 297 -13.54 -8.12 19.46
N ILE A 298 -14.63 -8.41 18.76
CA ILE A 298 -15.44 -7.37 18.13
C ILE A 298 -15.98 -6.41 19.20
N PRO A 299 -16.19 -5.12 18.86
CA PRO A 299 -16.72 -4.16 19.81
C PRO A 299 -18.04 -4.58 20.41
N TYR A 300 -18.15 -4.51 21.74
CA TYR A 300 -19.37 -4.91 22.44
C TYR A 300 -20.59 -4.12 21.94
N GLY A 301 -21.67 -4.85 21.64
CA GLY A 301 -22.88 -4.29 21.10
C GLY A 301 -22.92 -4.14 19.58
N ALA A 302 -21.82 -4.33 18.87
CA ALA A 302 -21.85 -4.49 17.41
C ALA A 302 -22.46 -5.85 17.05
N GLU A 303 -23.11 -5.90 15.89
CA GLU A 303 -23.63 -7.15 15.33
C GLU A 303 -22.47 -7.91 14.66
N ASP A 304 -22.41 -9.21 14.90
CA ASP A 304 -21.38 -10.08 14.33
C ASP A 304 -21.68 -10.39 12.85
N PHE A 305 -20.99 -9.70 11.97
CA PHE A 305 -20.94 -9.94 10.51
C PHE A 305 -19.55 -10.40 10.09
N THR A 306 -18.79 -10.96 11.02
CA THR A 306 -17.46 -11.50 10.75
C THR A 306 -17.54 -12.80 9.93
N GLY A 307 -16.40 -13.30 9.48
CA GLY A 307 -16.27 -14.56 8.76
C GLY A 307 -15.26 -14.48 7.61
N LYS A 308 -14.78 -15.64 7.18
CA LYS A 308 -13.91 -15.81 6.02
C LYS A 308 -14.73 -15.78 4.72
N LEU A 309 -15.50 -14.71 4.53
CA LEU A 309 -16.35 -14.54 3.35
C LEU A 309 -15.52 -13.99 2.16
N PRO A 310 -15.96 -14.27 0.92
CA PRO A 310 -15.40 -13.63 -0.26
C PRO A 310 -15.42 -12.10 -0.12
N LEU A 311 -14.36 -11.44 -0.54
CA LEU A 311 -14.26 -9.98 -0.40
C LEU A 311 -15.38 -9.24 -1.16
N GLN A 312 -15.90 -9.85 -2.24
CA GLN A 312 -17.04 -9.33 -2.98
C GLN A 312 -18.29 -9.15 -2.10
N GLU A 313 -18.55 -10.05 -1.17
CA GLU A 313 -19.69 -9.90 -0.25
C GLU A 313 -19.50 -8.72 0.70
N ARG A 314 -18.25 -8.41 1.09
CA ARG A 314 -17.93 -7.19 1.84
C ARG A 314 -18.15 -5.93 1.02
N ILE A 315 -17.78 -5.95 -0.27
CA ILE A 315 -18.02 -4.87 -1.21
C ILE A 315 -19.52 -4.62 -1.36
N ASP A 316 -20.32 -5.68 -1.57
CA ASP A 316 -21.76 -5.59 -1.71
C ASP A 316 -22.44 -5.05 -0.44
N LEU A 317 -21.98 -5.46 0.73
CA LEU A 317 -22.46 -4.94 2.01
C LEU A 317 -22.06 -3.47 2.21
N LEU A 318 -20.80 -3.12 1.97
CA LEU A 318 -20.30 -1.76 2.13
C LEU A 318 -20.98 -0.78 1.18
N TYR A 319 -21.31 -1.20 -0.04
CA TYR A 319 -21.99 -0.35 -1.03
C TYR A 319 -23.30 0.27 -0.51
N HIS A 320 -23.97 -0.39 0.42
CA HIS A 320 -25.22 0.06 1.01
C HIS A 320 -25.06 0.65 2.43
N ALA A 321 -23.88 0.64 3.00
CA ALA A 321 -23.60 1.26 4.29
C ALA A 321 -23.54 2.79 4.15
N ASP A 322 -23.98 3.50 5.17
CA ASP A 322 -23.94 4.96 5.14
C ASP A 322 -22.49 5.47 5.28
N PHE A 323 -21.66 4.80 6.05
CA PHE A 323 -20.20 5.01 6.15
C PHE A 323 -19.51 3.81 6.80
N PHE A 324 -18.18 3.86 6.82
CA PHE A 324 -17.32 2.85 7.42
C PHE A 324 -16.42 3.47 8.50
N ILE A 325 -16.21 2.75 9.59
CA ILE A 325 -15.23 3.10 10.63
C ILE A 325 -14.19 1.99 10.70
N GLY A 326 -12.93 2.33 10.54
CA GLY A 326 -11.86 1.35 10.58
C GLY A 326 -10.48 1.90 10.95
N LEU A 327 -9.52 1.03 10.79
CA LEU A 327 -8.11 1.22 11.11
C LEU A 327 -7.30 1.44 9.83
N SER A 328 -5.99 1.72 9.97
CA SER A 328 -5.04 1.63 8.87
C SER A 328 -4.87 0.17 8.42
N SER A 329 -5.87 -0.35 7.68
CA SER A 329 -5.97 -1.75 7.28
C SER A 329 -6.70 -1.93 5.94
N GLY A 330 -6.66 -3.15 5.40
CA GLY A 330 -7.23 -3.47 4.08
C GLY A 330 -8.71 -3.14 3.93
N LEU A 331 -9.55 -3.33 4.97
CA LEU A 331 -10.99 -3.04 4.88
C LEU A 331 -11.30 -1.54 4.74
N SER A 332 -10.45 -0.66 5.27
CA SER A 332 -10.56 0.79 5.00
C SER A 332 -10.32 1.12 3.52
N TRP A 333 -9.37 0.44 2.88
CA TRP A 333 -9.13 0.57 1.45
C TRP A 333 -10.29 0.00 0.62
N VAL A 334 -10.90 -1.10 1.06
CA VAL A 334 -12.11 -1.64 0.40
C VAL A 334 -13.25 -0.63 0.48
N ALA A 335 -13.53 -0.07 1.66
CA ALA A 335 -14.60 0.92 1.85
C ALA A 335 -14.37 2.19 1.00
N ASN A 336 -13.12 2.68 0.95
CA ASN A 336 -12.75 3.80 0.07
C ASN A 336 -12.95 3.42 -1.41
N GLY A 337 -12.58 2.21 -1.80
CA GLY A 337 -12.72 1.72 -3.18
C GLY A 337 -14.18 1.53 -3.63
N VAL A 338 -15.07 1.25 -2.69
CA VAL A 338 -16.52 1.22 -2.92
C VAL A 338 -17.12 2.62 -3.04
N GLY A 339 -16.41 3.63 -2.51
CA GLY A 339 -16.79 5.04 -2.60
C GLY A 339 -17.66 5.54 -1.44
N ILE A 340 -17.69 4.84 -0.31
CA ILE A 340 -18.39 5.32 0.89
C ILE A 340 -17.44 6.13 1.80
N PRO A 341 -17.96 7.07 2.61
CA PRO A 341 -17.15 7.82 3.56
C PRO A 341 -16.45 6.91 4.56
N VAL A 342 -15.18 7.19 4.88
CA VAL A 342 -14.35 6.39 5.79
C VAL A 342 -13.87 7.23 6.96
N ILE A 343 -14.25 6.85 8.16
CA ILE A 343 -13.63 7.33 9.40
C ILE A 343 -12.45 6.41 9.70
N MET A 344 -11.25 6.97 9.73
CA MET A 344 -10.03 6.21 9.97
C MET A 344 -9.43 6.54 11.33
N ILE A 345 -9.38 5.57 12.22
CA ILE A 345 -8.72 5.68 13.52
C ILE A 345 -7.30 5.15 13.36
N SER A 346 -6.29 6.00 13.49
CA SER A 346 -4.90 5.60 13.31
C SER A 346 -3.94 6.45 14.12
N GLY A 347 -3.03 5.80 14.85
CA GLY A 347 -1.85 6.40 15.44
C GLY A 347 -0.56 5.75 14.93
N PHE A 348 -0.68 4.57 14.31
CA PHE A 348 0.44 3.81 13.75
C PHE A 348 0.98 4.44 12.46
N THR A 349 0.10 4.93 11.58
CA THR A 349 0.44 5.60 10.32
C THR A 349 0.12 7.09 10.39
N LEU A 350 0.88 7.89 9.66
CA LEU A 350 0.56 9.29 9.39
C LEU A 350 -0.46 9.41 8.25
N PRO A 351 -1.18 10.54 8.14
CA PRO A 351 -2.22 10.74 7.12
C PRO A 351 -1.77 10.52 5.67
N LEU A 352 -0.51 10.80 5.38
CA LEU A 352 0.08 10.62 4.04
C LEU A 352 0.12 9.15 3.58
N ASN A 353 0.02 8.19 4.50
CA ASN A 353 0.23 6.78 4.19
C ASN A 353 -0.95 6.13 3.47
N GLU A 354 -2.16 6.57 3.75
CA GLU A 354 -3.39 6.07 3.12
C GLU A 354 -4.04 7.11 2.22
N PHE A 355 -5.14 6.70 1.58
CA PHE A 355 -6.01 7.62 0.83
C PHE A 355 -6.45 8.81 1.70
N PRO A 356 -6.65 10.01 1.11
CA PRO A 356 -7.11 11.17 1.83
C PRO A 356 -8.54 10.96 2.36
N THR A 357 -8.74 11.23 3.64
CA THR A 357 -10.05 11.32 4.27
C THR A 357 -10.07 12.48 5.26
N PRO A 358 -11.09 13.36 5.21
CA PRO A 358 -11.24 14.44 6.19
C PRO A 358 -11.67 13.91 7.57
N TYR A 359 -12.06 12.64 7.65
CA TYR A 359 -12.58 11.99 8.86
C TYR A 359 -11.54 11.10 9.54
N ARG A 360 -10.26 11.51 9.53
CA ARG A 360 -9.20 10.81 10.26
C ARG A 360 -9.17 11.26 11.72
N VAL A 361 -9.03 10.26 12.62
CA VAL A 361 -8.84 10.50 14.05
C VAL A 361 -7.44 10.05 14.45
N ILE A 362 -6.63 11.00 14.85
CA ILE A 362 -5.25 10.79 15.30
C ILE A 362 -4.96 11.73 16.48
N ASN A 363 -4.18 11.27 17.47
CA ASN A 363 -3.71 12.09 18.56
C ASN A 363 -2.23 12.45 18.33
N TYR A 364 -1.97 13.71 17.93
CA TYR A 364 -0.61 14.21 17.69
C TYR A 364 0.14 14.61 18.98
N HIS A 365 -0.51 14.63 20.14
CA HIS A 365 0.11 15.00 21.41
C HIS A 365 0.81 13.85 22.12
N VAL A 366 0.81 12.66 21.53
CA VAL A 366 1.46 11.45 22.02
C VAL A 366 2.35 10.85 20.92
N CYS A 367 3.14 9.82 21.27
CA CYS A 367 3.91 9.08 20.25
C CYS A 367 2.99 8.57 19.13
N ASN A 368 3.39 8.75 17.88
CA ASN A 368 2.62 8.31 16.71
C ASN A 368 3.52 8.10 15.49
N GLY A 369 2.96 7.57 14.39
CA GLY A 369 3.58 7.52 13.07
C GLY A 369 4.75 6.56 12.93
N CYS A 370 4.85 5.49 13.74
CA CYS A 370 5.98 4.56 13.71
C CYS A 370 6.18 3.89 12.35
N TRP A 371 5.12 3.64 11.59
CA TRP A 371 5.20 3.09 10.25
C TRP A 371 5.93 4.03 9.27
N ASN A 372 5.75 5.32 9.44
CA ASN A 372 6.34 6.35 8.59
C ASN A 372 7.69 6.87 9.11
N ASP A 373 8.19 6.29 10.21
CA ASP A 373 9.51 6.64 10.75
C ASP A 373 10.61 5.88 10.03
N THR A 374 11.50 6.62 9.35
CA THR A 374 12.62 6.04 8.61
C THR A 374 13.71 5.47 9.51
N GLN A 375 13.70 5.76 10.80
CA GLN A 375 14.68 5.25 11.77
C GLN A 375 14.34 3.86 12.31
N VAL A 376 13.12 3.37 12.07
CA VAL A 376 12.70 2.05 12.55
C VAL A 376 12.19 1.17 11.40
N VAL A 377 12.34 -0.13 11.57
CA VAL A 377 11.83 -1.13 10.61
C VAL A 377 10.71 -1.91 11.29
N PHE A 378 9.59 -2.06 10.60
CA PHE A 378 8.46 -2.83 11.11
C PHE A 378 8.81 -4.32 11.17
N ASP A 379 8.68 -4.91 12.37
CA ASP A 379 8.86 -6.34 12.56
C ASP A 379 7.52 -7.07 12.43
N HIS A 380 7.32 -7.74 11.30
CA HIS A 380 6.11 -8.53 11.03
C HIS A 380 5.94 -9.76 11.95
N LYS A 381 7.00 -10.21 12.65
CA LYS A 381 6.95 -11.35 13.58
C LYS A 381 6.53 -10.92 14.98
N ASP A 382 6.64 -9.65 15.29
CA ASP A 382 6.25 -9.09 16.59
C ASP A 382 4.83 -8.51 16.51
N PHE A 383 3.84 -9.28 16.92
CA PHE A 383 2.44 -8.82 16.95
C PHE A 383 2.25 -7.58 17.85
N GLU A 384 3.03 -7.47 18.92
CA GLU A 384 3.01 -6.34 19.86
C GLU A 384 4.10 -5.29 19.57
N TRP A 385 4.53 -5.20 18.31
CA TRP A 385 5.55 -4.25 17.90
C TRP A 385 5.17 -2.81 18.26
N CYS A 386 6.02 -2.19 19.08
CA CYS A 386 5.94 -0.79 19.49
C CYS A 386 7.39 -0.31 19.70
N PRO A 387 8.09 0.16 18.67
CA PRO A 387 9.56 0.24 18.66
C PRO A 387 10.14 1.17 19.72
N ARG A 388 9.40 2.17 20.18
CA ARG A 388 9.85 3.14 21.16
C ARG A 388 9.38 2.86 22.59
N LEU A 389 8.22 2.20 22.76
CA LEU A 389 7.51 2.17 24.04
C LEU A 389 7.08 0.76 24.46
N LYS A 390 7.51 -0.29 23.73
CA LYS A 390 7.19 -1.67 24.08
C LYS A 390 7.62 -2.00 25.50
N GLY A 391 6.73 -2.65 26.28
CA GLY A 391 6.98 -3.05 27.66
C GLY A 391 6.88 -1.92 28.68
N THR A 392 6.50 -0.71 28.28
CA THR A 392 6.24 0.41 29.19
C THR A 392 4.74 0.65 29.36
N GLU A 393 4.35 1.43 30.36
CA GLU A 393 2.95 1.88 30.56
C GLU A 393 2.42 2.71 29.38
N ARG A 394 3.31 3.28 28.58
CA ARG A 394 3.00 4.10 27.42
C ARG A 394 2.87 3.28 26.11
N GLN A 395 3.04 1.95 26.18
CA GLN A 395 2.90 1.10 24.99
C GLN A 395 1.55 1.33 24.29
N PHE A 396 1.59 1.54 22.96
CA PHE A 396 0.44 1.87 22.11
C PHE A 396 -0.30 3.16 22.51
N GLU A 397 0.33 4.10 23.19
CA GLU A 397 -0.31 5.37 23.55
C GLU A 397 -0.88 6.11 22.32
N CYS A 398 -0.28 5.94 21.14
CA CYS A 398 -0.73 6.52 19.88
C CYS A 398 -2.21 6.24 19.57
N SER A 399 -2.74 5.09 19.97
CA SER A 399 -4.13 4.72 19.79
C SER A 399 -4.91 4.61 21.11
N ARG A 400 -4.24 4.31 22.24
CA ARG A 400 -4.90 4.29 23.55
C ARG A 400 -5.49 5.63 23.95
N TYR A 401 -4.82 6.73 23.60
CA TYR A 401 -5.27 8.11 23.92
C TYR A 401 -6.05 8.78 22.79
N ILE A 402 -6.48 8.02 21.77
CA ILE A 402 -7.60 8.45 20.94
C ILE A 402 -8.88 8.13 21.73
N THR A 403 -9.57 9.15 22.19
CA THR A 403 -10.75 8.97 23.05
C THR A 403 -12.01 8.67 22.23
N PRO A 404 -13.01 7.96 22.79
CA PRO A 404 -14.28 7.74 22.10
C PRO A 404 -15.01 9.06 21.77
N GLU A 405 -14.87 10.10 22.60
CA GLU A 405 -15.44 11.42 22.36
C GLU A 405 -14.84 12.07 21.10
N ALA A 406 -13.53 11.92 20.88
CA ALA A 406 -12.88 12.41 19.67
C ALA A 406 -13.43 11.70 18.42
N VAL A 407 -13.63 10.38 18.48
CA VAL A 407 -14.23 9.61 17.39
C VAL A 407 -15.69 9.99 17.16
N ASN A 408 -16.48 10.13 18.24
CA ASN A 408 -17.89 10.52 18.16
C ASN A 408 -18.09 11.90 17.54
N LYS A 409 -17.21 12.88 17.86
CA LYS A 409 -17.21 14.20 17.19
C LYS A 409 -17.00 14.09 15.68
N VAL A 410 -16.13 13.18 15.24
CA VAL A 410 -15.89 12.96 13.80
C VAL A 410 -17.06 12.25 13.16
N ILE A 411 -17.72 11.32 13.85
CA ILE A 411 -18.97 10.70 13.41
C ILE A 411 -20.05 11.76 13.19
N ASP A 412 -20.27 12.61 14.20
CA ASP A 412 -21.30 13.66 14.15
C ASP A 412 -21.04 14.64 13.00
N ARG A 413 -19.79 15.07 12.80
CA ARG A 413 -19.39 15.90 11.66
C ARG A 413 -19.63 15.21 10.32
N LEU A 414 -19.25 13.93 10.17
CA LEU A 414 -19.53 13.20 8.93
C LEU A 414 -21.02 13.11 8.67
N MET A 415 -21.82 12.80 9.69
CA MET A 415 -23.28 12.75 9.56
C MET A 415 -23.88 14.11 9.13
N GLU A 416 -23.36 15.21 9.66
CA GLU A 416 -23.73 16.56 9.26
C GLU A 416 -23.34 16.85 7.80
N ASP A 417 -22.09 16.60 7.42
CA ASP A 417 -21.54 16.85 6.10
C ASP A 417 -22.32 16.08 4.98
N TYR A 418 -22.82 14.89 5.31
CA TYR A 418 -23.61 14.05 4.36
C TYR A 418 -25.13 14.12 4.58
N GLY A 419 -25.61 14.94 5.51
CA GLY A 419 -27.05 15.06 5.82
C GLY A 419 -27.69 13.75 6.29
N LEU A 420 -26.97 12.93 7.05
CA LEU A 420 -27.43 11.60 7.50
C LEU A 420 -28.26 11.74 8.77
N ASP A 421 -29.55 11.36 8.70
CA ASP A 421 -30.44 11.26 9.86
C ASP A 421 -31.27 9.98 9.85
N PRO A 422 -30.73 8.87 10.41
CA PRO A 422 -31.41 7.57 10.45
C PRO A 422 -32.75 7.57 11.16
N LYS A 423 -32.96 8.48 12.13
CA LYS A 423 -34.21 8.56 12.92
C LYS A 423 -35.31 9.22 12.12
N GLN A 424 -35.03 10.25 11.34
CA GLN A 424 -36.02 10.89 10.45
C GLN A 424 -36.44 9.94 9.33
N ASN A 425 -35.49 9.22 8.73
CA ASN A 425 -35.77 8.22 7.70
C ASN A 425 -36.67 7.09 8.20
N LYS A 426 -36.59 6.71 9.49
CA LYS A 426 -37.54 5.77 10.10
C LYS A 426 -38.94 6.34 10.31
N LYS A 427 -39.08 7.64 10.63
CA LYS A 427 -40.37 8.32 10.77
C LYS A 427 -41.08 8.46 9.41
N MET A 428 -40.38 8.92 8.37
CA MET A 428 -40.97 9.04 7.03
C MET A 428 -41.49 7.73 6.48
N LYS A 429 -40.81 6.60 6.73
CA LYS A 429 -41.27 5.26 6.32
C LYS A 429 -42.47 4.76 7.13
N LYS A 430 -42.63 5.16 8.40
CA LYS A 430 -43.82 4.84 9.20
C LYS A 430 -45.05 5.67 8.78
N ASP A 431 -44.84 6.89 8.32
CA ASP A 431 -45.91 7.83 7.93
C ASP A 431 -46.30 7.69 6.44
N GLY A 432 -45.80 6.63 5.73
CA GLY A 432 -46.18 6.32 4.36
C GLY A 432 -45.71 7.32 3.28
N LYS A 433 -44.80 8.24 3.64
CA LYS A 433 -44.18 9.19 2.71
C LYS A 433 -42.88 8.59 2.19
N SER A 434 -42.94 7.91 1.03
CA SER A 434 -41.72 7.58 0.27
C SER A 434 -41.19 8.81 -0.47
N ARG A 435 -39.90 9.04 -0.45
CA ARG A 435 -39.23 9.91 -1.42
C ARG A 435 -39.15 9.24 -2.77
#